data_a06da54427ce0e109cfdf138604018fb
#
_entry.id   a06da54427ce0e109cfdf138604018fb
#
_cell.length_a   1.000
_cell.length_b   1.000
_cell.length_c   1.000
_cell.angle_alpha   90.00
_cell.angle_beta   90.00
_cell.angle_gamma   90.00
#
_symmetry.space_group_name_H-M   'P 1'
#
loop_
_entity.id
_entity.type
_entity.pdbx_description
1 polymer ?
#
loop_
_entity_poly.entity_id
_entity_poly.type
_entity_poly.pdbx_seq_one_letter_code
_entity_poly.pdbx_strand_id
1 'polypeptide(L)'
;MQRMAYVVMPDATAWKVKCNGVDYPHYATQNEAVGAAVYAAFEAGKLGYDALVLIQDAEGRVQVEWTYGQEPRDLAAEWKRRQTG
;
A
#
# COMPACT_ATOMS: atom_id res chain seq x y z
N MET A 1 -9.34 -17.61 0.81
CA MET A 1 -8.05 -17.00 1.12
C MET A 1 -8.23 -15.74 1.94
N GLN A 2 -7.30 -15.50 2.83
CA GLN A 2 -7.40 -14.35 3.70
C GLN A 2 -7.01 -13.09 2.95
N ARG A 3 -7.77 -12.01 3.18
CA ARG A 3 -7.49 -10.73 2.55
C ARG A 3 -6.60 -9.89 3.45
N MET A 4 -5.61 -9.25 2.84
CA MET A 4 -4.73 -8.31 3.52
C MET A 4 -4.89 -6.95 2.87
N ALA A 5 -5.70 -6.09 3.49
CA ALA A 5 -5.95 -4.75 2.98
C ALA A 5 -5.06 -3.75 3.73
N TYR A 6 -4.17 -3.10 3.01
CA TYR A 6 -3.28 -2.08 3.55
C TYR A 6 -3.85 -0.72 3.21
N VAL A 7 -4.26 0.03 4.22
CA VAL A 7 -4.91 1.33 4.02
C VAL A 7 -3.93 2.43 4.36
N VAL A 8 -3.61 3.25 3.36
CA VAL A 8 -2.77 4.43 3.54
C VAL A 8 -3.69 5.58 3.89
N MET A 9 -3.44 6.25 5.00
CA MET A 9 -4.32 7.33 5.46
C MET A 9 -3.53 8.43 6.12
N PRO A 10 -4.06 9.67 6.07
CA PRO A 10 -3.40 10.78 6.76
C PRO A 10 -3.51 10.62 8.28
N ASP A 11 -2.48 11.08 8.98
CA ASP A 11 -2.42 11.03 10.43
C ASP A 11 -1.74 12.31 10.91
N ALA A 12 -2.54 13.32 11.26
CA ALA A 12 -2.05 14.66 11.57
C ALA A 12 -1.26 15.22 10.39
N THR A 13 0.01 15.55 10.56
CA THR A 13 0.85 16.09 9.49
C THR A 13 1.64 15.02 8.76
N ALA A 14 1.40 13.74 9.10
CA ALA A 14 2.12 12.62 8.52
C ALA A 14 1.14 11.66 7.86
N TRP A 15 1.63 10.48 7.50
CA TRP A 15 0.83 9.42 6.89
C TRP A 15 1.11 8.12 7.63
N LYS A 16 0.12 7.24 7.63
CA LYS A 16 0.30 5.92 8.23
C LYS A 16 -0.32 4.85 7.35
N VAL A 17 0.05 3.59 7.62
CA VAL A 17 -0.53 2.43 6.96
C VAL A 17 -1.20 1.60 8.04
N LYS A 18 -2.45 1.22 7.78
CA LYS A 18 -3.21 0.39 8.70
C LYS A 18 -3.56 -0.92 8.02
N CYS A 19 -3.31 -2.04 8.73
CA CYS A 19 -3.65 -3.36 8.20
C CYS A 19 -4.13 -4.24 9.34
N ASN A 20 -5.35 -4.77 9.19
CA ASN A 20 -5.95 -5.67 10.18
C ASN A 20 -5.94 -5.10 11.60
N GLY A 21 -6.23 -3.81 11.71
CA GLY A 21 -6.29 -3.15 13.01
C GLY A 21 -4.95 -2.75 13.59
N VAL A 22 -3.86 -3.02 12.89
CA VAL A 22 -2.52 -2.63 13.33
C VAL A 22 -2.08 -1.39 12.57
N ASP A 23 -1.62 -0.38 13.30
CA ASP A 23 -1.10 0.85 12.70
C ASP A 23 0.42 0.73 12.57
N TYR A 24 0.92 1.07 11.40
CA TYR A 24 2.36 1.09 11.15
C TYR A 24 2.88 2.52 11.22
N PRO A 25 4.14 2.68 11.67
CA PRO A 25 4.69 3.99 12.01
C PRO A 25 4.57 5.02 10.90
N HIS A 26 4.67 6.26 11.31
CA HIS A 26 4.42 7.42 10.47
C HIS A 26 5.39 7.52 9.31
N TYR A 27 4.87 7.95 8.17
CA TYR A 27 5.63 8.28 6.98
C TYR A 27 5.49 9.77 6.72
N ALA A 28 6.53 10.39 6.23
CA ALA A 28 6.53 11.83 6.03
C ALA A 28 5.61 12.25 4.89
N THR A 29 5.49 11.41 3.85
CA THR A 29 4.68 11.73 2.68
C THR A 29 3.78 10.57 2.31
N GLN A 30 2.73 10.88 1.54
CA GLN A 30 1.85 9.86 1.01
C GLN A 30 2.61 8.85 0.15
N ASN A 31 3.53 9.34 -0.69
CA ASN A 31 4.30 8.46 -1.56
C ASN A 31 5.12 7.45 -0.78
N GLU A 32 5.71 7.86 0.32
CA GLU A 32 6.46 6.93 1.16
C GLU A 32 5.55 5.88 1.77
N ALA A 33 4.39 6.29 2.25
CA ALA A 33 3.43 5.36 2.84
C ALA A 33 2.90 4.38 1.79
N VAL A 34 2.57 4.89 0.59
CA VAL A 34 2.09 4.03 -0.50
C VAL A 34 3.17 3.03 -0.88
N GLY A 35 4.42 3.46 -1.01
CA GLY A 35 5.52 2.56 -1.34
C GLY A 35 5.67 1.44 -0.32
N ALA A 36 5.60 1.78 0.96
CA ALA A 36 5.70 0.78 2.02
C ALA A 36 4.52 -0.19 1.98
N ALA A 37 3.31 0.33 1.74
CA ALA A 37 2.11 -0.50 1.68
C ALA A 37 2.16 -1.45 0.48
N VAL A 38 2.60 -0.96 -0.68
CA VAL A 38 2.71 -1.80 -1.88
C VAL A 38 3.74 -2.91 -1.65
N TYR A 39 4.89 -2.57 -1.04
CA TYR A 39 5.90 -3.57 -0.74
C TYR A 39 5.33 -4.66 0.17
N ALA A 40 4.65 -4.25 1.24
CA ALA A 40 4.07 -5.21 2.19
C ALA A 40 2.99 -6.07 1.52
N ALA A 41 2.15 -5.45 0.70
CA ALA A 41 1.09 -6.17 -0.01
C ALA A 41 1.68 -7.15 -1.02
N PHE A 42 2.74 -6.76 -1.70
CA PHE A 42 3.43 -7.64 -2.64
C PHE A 42 3.97 -8.88 -1.93
N GLU A 43 4.62 -8.68 -0.79
CA GLU A 43 5.15 -9.80 -0.01
C GLU A 43 4.02 -10.70 0.49
N ALA A 44 2.92 -10.12 0.96
CA ALA A 44 1.77 -10.89 1.40
C ALA A 44 1.18 -11.70 0.24
N GLY A 45 1.09 -11.10 -0.95
CA GLY A 45 0.60 -11.79 -2.12
C GLY A 45 1.45 -12.99 -2.50
N LYS A 46 2.76 -12.86 -2.36
CA LYS A 46 3.67 -13.96 -2.63
C LYS A 46 3.45 -15.14 -1.67
N LEU A 47 2.93 -14.84 -0.48
CA LEU A 47 2.62 -15.87 0.51
C LEU A 47 1.23 -16.47 0.34
N GLY A 48 0.48 -16.02 -0.66
CA GLY A 48 -0.83 -16.57 -0.96
C GLY A 48 -2.01 -15.76 -0.46
N TYR A 49 -1.77 -14.59 0.14
CA TYR A 49 -2.87 -13.73 0.58
C TYR A 49 -3.45 -12.94 -0.59
N ASP A 50 -4.73 -12.57 -0.44
CA ASP A 50 -5.39 -11.68 -1.38
C ASP A 50 -5.09 -10.25 -0.93
N ALA A 51 -4.03 -9.68 -1.44
CA ALA A 51 -3.46 -8.41 -0.94
C ALA A 51 -3.79 -7.23 -1.83
N LEU A 52 -4.13 -6.10 -1.19
CA LEU A 52 -4.40 -4.87 -1.92
C LEU A 52 -4.02 -3.66 -1.08
N VAL A 53 -3.83 -2.54 -1.78
CA VAL A 53 -3.50 -1.25 -1.14
C VAL A 53 -4.61 -0.26 -1.45
N LEU A 54 -5.11 0.38 -0.41
CA LEU A 54 -6.14 1.40 -0.51
C LEU A 54 -5.57 2.72 -0.03
N ILE A 55 -6.07 3.83 -0.59
CA ILE A 55 -5.72 5.16 -0.09
C ILE A 55 -6.99 5.81 0.40
N GLN A 56 -6.96 6.31 1.64
CA GLN A 56 -8.05 7.08 2.22
C GLN A 56 -7.62 8.55 2.28
N ASP A 57 -8.43 9.44 1.71
CA ASP A 57 -8.10 10.86 1.72
C ASP A 57 -8.60 11.53 3.00
N ALA A 58 -8.34 12.84 3.13
CA ALA A 58 -8.71 13.58 4.32
C ALA A 58 -10.21 13.64 4.55
N GLU A 59 -11.00 13.41 3.51
CA GLU A 59 -12.46 13.41 3.61
C GLU A 59 -13.04 12.04 3.88
N GLY A 60 -12.18 11.03 4.05
CA GLY A 60 -12.60 9.69 4.36
C GLY A 60 -12.93 8.84 3.15
N ARG A 61 -12.74 9.37 1.94
CA ARG A 61 -12.99 8.59 0.73
C ARG A 61 -11.85 7.61 0.51
N VAL A 62 -12.20 6.39 0.07
CA VAL A 62 -11.24 5.32 -0.10
C VAL A 62 -11.26 4.86 -1.55
N GLN A 63 -10.07 4.67 -2.12
CA GLN A 63 -9.97 4.12 -3.46
C GLN A 63 -8.84 3.11 -3.52
N VAL A 64 -8.97 2.14 -4.43
CA VAL A 64 -7.95 1.11 -4.61
C VAL A 64 -6.79 1.69 -5.38
N GLU A 65 -5.60 1.60 -4.79
CA GLU A 65 -4.40 2.08 -5.44
C GLU A 65 -3.68 0.95 -6.17
N TRP A 66 -3.69 -0.26 -5.60
CA TRP A 66 -2.93 -1.37 -6.15
C TRP A 66 -3.53 -2.68 -5.66
N THR A 67 -3.59 -3.69 -6.52
CA THR A 67 -4.08 -5.02 -6.15
C THR A 67 -3.09 -6.05 -6.67
N TYR A 68 -2.68 -6.94 -5.79
CA TYR A 68 -1.70 -7.98 -6.16
C TYR A 68 -2.26 -8.86 -7.28
N GLY A 69 -1.48 -9.00 -8.33
CA GLY A 69 -1.84 -9.90 -9.44
C GLY A 69 -2.89 -9.38 -10.40
N GLN A 70 -3.39 -8.16 -10.21
CA GLN A 70 -4.46 -7.64 -11.05
C GLN A 70 -4.10 -6.36 -11.80
N GLU A 71 -2.93 -5.83 -11.57
CA GLU A 71 -2.49 -4.64 -12.30
C GLU A 71 -2.18 -5.01 -13.74
N PRO A 72 -2.51 -4.13 -14.71
CA PRO A 72 -2.26 -4.42 -16.12
C PRO A 72 -0.78 -4.44 -16.48
N ARG A 73 0.07 -3.97 -15.59
CA ARG A 73 1.51 -3.99 -15.78
C ARG A 73 2.16 -4.27 -14.44
N ASP A 74 3.43 -4.64 -14.48
CA ASP A 74 4.16 -5.04 -13.29
C ASP A 74 4.65 -3.81 -12.53
N LEU A 75 3.90 -3.41 -11.51
CA LEU A 75 4.28 -2.25 -10.69
C LEU A 75 5.56 -2.49 -9.91
N ALA A 76 5.85 -3.73 -9.57
CA ALA A 76 7.09 -4.05 -8.87
C ALA A 76 8.29 -3.76 -9.78
N ALA A 77 8.18 -4.07 -11.07
CA ALA A 77 9.25 -3.78 -12.02
C ALA A 77 9.41 -2.28 -12.21
N GLU A 78 8.31 -1.53 -12.25
CA GLU A 78 8.39 -0.08 -12.35
C GLU A 78 9.06 0.52 -11.12
N TRP A 79 8.73 0.01 -9.97
CA TRP A 79 9.30 0.49 -8.73
C TRP A 79 10.80 0.23 -8.69
N LYS A 80 11.22 -0.94 -9.14
CA LYS A 80 12.65 -1.25 -9.25
C LYS A 80 13.36 -0.30 -10.19
N ARG A 81 12.75 0.02 -11.32
CA ARG A 81 13.36 0.93 -12.29
C ARG A 81 13.56 2.32 -11.69
N ARG A 82 12.60 2.77 -10.87
CA ARG A 82 12.74 4.07 -10.21
C ARG A 82 13.91 4.09 -9.25
N GLN A 83 14.20 2.96 -8.63
CA GLN A 83 15.28 2.88 -7.66
C GLN A 83 16.65 2.76 -8.32
N THR A 84 16.70 2.18 -9.49
CA THR A 84 17.99 1.94 -10.14
C THR A 84 18.35 3.03 -11.13
N GLY A 85 17.45 3.86 -11.46
CA GLY A 85 17.71 4.86 -12.45
C GLY A 85 17.06 6.15 -12.21
#